data_30f0084ea3f96c7da1156f0c959fc728
#
_entry.id   30f0084ea3f96c7da1156f0c959fc728
#
_cell.length_a   1.000
_cell.length_b   1.000
_cell.length_c   1.000
_cell.angle_alpha   90.00
_cell.angle_beta   90.00
_cell.angle_gamma   90.00
#
_symmetry.space_group_name_H-M   'P 1'
#
loop_
_entity.id
_entity.type
_entity.pdbx_description
1 polymer ?
#
loop_
_entity_poly.entity_id
_entity_poly.type
_entity_poly.pdbx_seq_one_letter_code
_entity_poly.pdbx_strand_id
1 'polypeptide(L)'
;MRTIAAALFAATAYAGAASYANKICVANQAGFVMDWWMDDLISGTSSADSPSYPIDQTKCMNVALNGLAEGDFIEVYIHAHVGATKTASSAIIYQASPAITASFTCKGTTFNFSCNLNGQAYLEQLEMHGMHAELEAFAAEHGIVYQSKFLQ
;
A
#
# COMPACT_ATOMS: atom_id res chain seq x y z
N MET A 1 23.77 7.26 -6.86
CA MET A 1 23.70 6.82 -8.24
C MET A 1 23.19 5.40 -8.37
N ARG A 2 23.85 4.44 -7.76
CA ARG A 2 23.36 3.07 -7.83
C ARG A 2 21.97 2.90 -7.22
N THR A 3 21.60 3.77 -6.26
CA THR A 3 20.27 3.75 -5.68
C THR A 3 19.20 4.04 -6.72
N ILE A 4 19.48 4.99 -7.60
CA ILE A 4 18.55 5.35 -8.67
C ILE A 4 18.38 4.18 -9.63
N ALA A 5 19.47 3.52 -10.00
CA ALA A 5 19.42 2.38 -10.91
C ALA A 5 18.62 1.23 -10.27
N ALA A 6 18.84 0.97 -8.98
CA ALA A 6 18.11 -0.07 -8.27
C ALA A 6 16.62 0.25 -8.20
N ALA A 7 16.28 1.51 -7.94
CA ALA A 7 14.89 1.92 -7.86
C ALA A 7 14.18 1.77 -9.22
N LEU A 8 14.86 2.15 -10.31
CA LEU A 8 14.31 1.97 -11.65
C LEU A 8 14.06 0.51 -11.96
N PHE A 9 15.03 -0.33 -11.61
CA PHE A 9 14.90 -1.76 -11.85
C PHE A 9 13.72 -2.36 -11.06
N ALA A 10 13.59 -1.99 -9.79
CA ALA A 10 12.50 -2.46 -8.95
C ALA A 10 11.15 -2.00 -9.50
N ALA A 11 11.04 -0.74 -9.91
CA ALA A 11 9.82 -0.22 -10.50
C ALA A 11 9.44 -0.97 -11.77
N THR A 12 10.45 -1.31 -12.60
CA THR A 12 10.22 -2.08 -13.82
C THR A 12 9.70 -3.47 -13.49
N ALA A 13 10.23 -4.09 -12.43
CA ALA A 13 9.81 -5.44 -12.05
C ALA A 13 8.32 -5.50 -11.65
N TYR A 14 7.77 -4.40 -11.17
CA TYR A 14 6.34 -4.32 -10.84
C TYR A 14 5.49 -3.81 -11.99
N ALA A 15 6.12 -3.58 -13.14
CA ALA A 15 5.44 -3.33 -14.41
C ALA A 15 4.40 -2.24 -14.39
N GLY A 16 4.64 -1.13 -13.70
CA GLY A 16 3.62 -0.13 -13.73
C GLY A 16 3.90 1.11 -12.94
N ALA A 17 2.87 1.90 -12.79
CA ALA A 17 2.93 3.13 -12.03
C ALA A 17 3.14 2.80 -10.56
N ALA A 18 4.16 3.40 -9.96
CA ALA A 18 4.42 3.24 -8.55
C ALA A 18 3.32 3.90 -7.72
N SER A 19 3.00 3.30 -6.60
CA SER A 19 2.08 3.88 -5.64
C SER A 19 2.90 4.48 -4.50
N TYR A 20 2.60 5.71 -4.14
CA TYR A 20 3.36 6.46 -3.13
C TYR A 20 2.50 6.69 -1.90
N ALA A 21 3.09 6.59 -0.72
CA ALA A 21 2.37 6.90 0.50
C ALA A 21 3.33 7.17 1.65
N ASN A 22 2.86 7.88 2.67
CA ASN A 22 3.57 8.02 3.94
C ASN A 22 2.88 7.28 5.07
N LYS A 23 1.67 6.79 4.84
CA LYS A 23 0.89 6.05 5.82
C LYS A 23 0.16 4.91 5.12
N ILE A 24 0.12 3.76 5.77
CA ILE A 24 -0.54 2.58 5.24
C ILE A 24 -1.61 2.14 6.23
N CYS A 25 -2.81 1.87 5.71
CA CYS A 25 -3.93 1.36 6.48
C CYS A 25 -4.39 0.05 5.89
N VAL A 26 -4.73 -0.91 6.74
CA VAL A 26 -5.27 -2.19 6.29
C VAL A 26 -6.58 -2.45 7.00
N ALA A 27 -7.66 -2.52 6.22
CA ALA A 27 -9.01 -2.78 6.72
C ALA A 27 -9.28 -4.27 6.65
N ASN A 28 -9.76 -4.83 7.76
CA ASN A 28 -10.14 -6.23 7.82
C ASN A 28 -11.62 -6.39 7.52
N GLN A 29 -11.94 -6.84 6.31
CA GLN A 29 -13.29 -7.23 5.91
C GLN A 29 -13.36 -8.72 5.65
N ALA A 30 -12.43 -9.47 6.25
CA ALA A 30 -12.35 -10.92 6.12
C ALA A 30 -12.89 -11.59 7.38
N GLY A 31 -13.12 -12.90 7.30
CA GLY A 31 -13.73 -13.65 8.39
C GLY A 31 -12.74 -14.15 9.43
N PHE A 32 -11.67 -13.40 9.73
CA PHE A 32 -10.65 -13.84 10.68
C PHE A 32 -9.97 -12.65 11.36
N VAL A 33 -9.23 -12.93 12.42
CA VAL A 33 -8.38 -11.94 13.08
C VAL A 33 -7.07 -11.86 12.34
N MET A 34 -6.55 -10.68 12.11
CA MET A 34 -5.31 -10.47 11.38
C MET A 34 -4.37 -9.50 12.08
N ASP A 35 -3.11 -9.55 11.68
CA ASP A 35 -2.12 -8.52 11.92
C ASP A 35 -1.31 -8.35 10.64
N TRP A 36 -0.52 -7.29 10.55
CA TRP A 36 0.26 -7.01 9.35
C TRP A 36 1.51 -6.23 9.68
N TRP A 37 2.48 -6.25 8.75
CA TRP A 37 3.73 -5.51 8.88
C TRP A 37 4.21 -5.07 7.50
N MET A 38 5.26 -4.24 7.49
CA MET A 38 5.86 -3.71 6.28
C MET A 38 7.31 -4.15 6.18
N ASP A 39 7.73 -4.57 4.98
CA ASP A 39 9.14 -4.87 4.69
C ASP A 39 9.64 -3.95 3.58
N ASP A 40 10.85 -3.41 3.75
CA ASP A 40 11.56 -2.76 2.66
C ASP A 40 12.22 -3.84 1.82
N LEU A 41 11.80 -3.95 0.56
CA LEU A 41 12.29 -5.00 -0.34
C LEU A 41 13.75 -4.83 -0.74
N ILE A 42 14.32 -3.63 -0.55
CA ILE A 42 15.70 -3.36 -0.93
C ILE A 42 16.65 -3.66 0.22
N SER A 43 16.36 -3.12 1.41
CA SER A 43 17.24 -3.29 2.56
C SER A 43 16.91 -4.49 3.43
N GLY A 44 15.71 -5.02 3.32
CA GLY A 44 15.23 -6.09 4.18
C GLY A 44 14.80 -5.64 5.56
N THR A 45 14.72 -4.33 5.79
CA THR A 45 14.25 -3.80 7.07
C THR A 45 12.75 -4.04 7.22
N SER A 46 12.33 -4.53 8.39
CA SER A 46 10.93 -4.80 8.68
C SER A 46 10.41 -3.85 9.75
N SER A 47 9.16 -3.46 9.61
CA SER A 47 8.46 -2.74 10.67
C SER A 47 8.09 -3.71 11.80
N ALA A 48 7.63 -3.16 12.94
CA ALA A 48 6.95 -3.96 13.94
C ALA A 48 5.61 -4.42 13.38
N ASP A 49 5.05 -5.48 13.97
CA ASP A 49 3.72 -5.95 13.62
C ASP A 49 2.66 -4.99 14.14
N SER A 50 1.55 -4.87 13.41
CA SER A 50 0.39 -4.19 13.94
C SER A 50 -0.21 -4.98 15.11
N PRO A 51 -1.03 -4.35 15.96
CA PRO A 51 -1.88 -5.13 16.85
C PRO A 51 -2.79 -6.04 16.05
N SER A 52 -3.23 -7.15 16.64
CA SER A 52 -4.21 -8.02 16.02
C SER A 52 -5.59 -7.40 16.11
N TYR A 53 -6.41 -7.59 15.08
CA TYR A 53 -7.77 -7.01 15.06
C TYR A 53 -8.72 -7.85 14.23
N PRO A 54 -10.01 -7.87 14.64
CA PRO A 54 -11.03 -8.66 13.95
C PRO A 54 -11.65 -7.91 12.78
N ILE A 55 -12.64 -8.54 12.16
CA ILE A 55 -13.41 -7.96 11.06
C ILE A 55 -14.01 -6.59 11.46
N ASP A 56 -14.14 -5.73 10.47
CA ASP A 56 -14.71 -4.39 10.57
C ASP A 56 -13.83 -3.39 11.33
N GLN A 57 -12.54 -3.70 11.48
CA GLN A 57 -11.57 -2.76 12.03
C GLN A 57 -10.48 -2.46 11.02
N THR A 58 -9.89 -1.28 11.17
CA THR A 58 -8.78 -0.83 10.34
C THR A 58 -7.64 -0.40 11.27
N LYS A 59 -6.41 -0.84 10.94
CA LYS A 59 -5.21 -0.39 11.64
C LYS A 59 -4.28 0.27 10.65
N CYS A 60 -3.69 1.38 11.07
CA CYS A 60 -2.80 2.17 10.23
C CYS A 60 -1.44 2.27 10.87
N MET A 61 -0.39 2.37 10.04
CA MET A 61 0.96 2.64 10.51
C MET A 61 1.56 3.77 9.69
N ASN A 62 2.24 4.68 10.37
CA ASN A 62 3.03 5.71 9.73
C ASN A 62 4.38 5.10 9.34
N VAL A 63 4.73 5.18 8.05
CA VAL A 63 5.91 4.47 7.55
C VAL A 63 7.19 4.95 8.22
N ALA A 64 7.36 6.26 8.37
CA ALA A 64 8.57 6.82 8.98
C ALA A 64 8.76 6.38 10.43
N LEU A 65 7.66 6.31 11.18
CA LEU A 65 7.72 5.93 12.59
C LEU A 65 8.08 4.47 12.80
N ASN A 66 8.09 3.68 11.75
CA ASN A 66 8.40 2.26 11.80
C ASN A 66 9.80 1.95 11.23
N GLY A 67 10.66 2.95 11.15
CA GLY A 67 12.07 2.77 10.82
C GLY A 67 12.35 2.66 9.32
N LEU A 68 11.38 2.98 8.48
CA LEU A 68 11.55 2.95 7.03
C LEU A 68 11.84 4.37 6.53
N ALA A 69 12.60 4.47 5.44
CA ALA A 69 13.15 5.73 4.97
C ALA A 69 12.55 6.15 3.64
N GLU A 70 12.66 7.44 3.34
CA GLU A 70 12.22 8.03 2.08
C GLU A 70 12.78 7.23 0.91
N GLY A 71 11.91 6.86 -0.02
CA GLY A 71 12.30 6.10 -1.20
C GLY A 71 12.32 4.59 -1.00
N ASP A 72 12.11 4.10 0.22
CA ASP A 72 12.03 2.67 0.46
C ASP A 72 10.90 2.04 -0.34
N PHE A 73 11.16 0.84 -0.84
CA PHE A 73 10.20 0.09 -1.64
C PHE A 73 9.55 -0.97 -0.77
N ILE A 74 8.32 -0.70 -0.37
CA ILE A 74 7.67 -1.38 0.75
C ILE A 74 6.66 -2.39 0.25
N GLU A 75 6.73 -3.61 0.78
CA GLU A 75 5.69 -4.61 0.61
C GLU A 75 4.95 -4.81 1.93
N VAL A 76 3.63 -4.92 1.87
CA VAL A 76 2.78 -5.12 3.04
C VAL A 76 2.42 -6.60 3.13
N TYR A 77 2.69 -7.20 4.27
CA TYR A 77 2.39 -8.60 4.56
C TYR A 77 1.29 -8.68 5.58
N ILE A 78 0.27 -9.48 5.30
CA ILE A 78 -0.89 -9.66 6.17
C ILE A 78 -0.93 -11.11 6.62
N HIS A 79 -1.04 -11.32 7.92
CA HIS A 79 -1.08 -12.64 8.53
C HIS A 79 -2.45 -12.90 9.14
N ALA A 80 -3.13 -13.93 8.67
CA ALA A 80 -4.36 -14.42 9.28
C ALA A 80 -3.98 -15.31 10.47
N HIS A 81 -4.55 -15.05 11.63
CA HIS A 81 -4.29 -15.90 12.80
C HIS A 81 -4.66 -17.35 12.49
N VAL A 82 -3.75 -18.26 12.81
CA VAL A 82 -3.83 -19.70 12.48
C VAL A 82 -4.13 -19.95 11.00
N GLY A 83 -3.59 -19.12 10.13
CA GLY A 83 -3.84 -19.22 8.70
C GLY A 83 -2.65 -18.80 7.86
N ALA A 84 -2.96 -18.33 6.64
CA ALA A 84 -1.95 -17.97 5.66
C ALA A 84 -1.38 -16.57 5.92
N THR A 85 -0.19 -16.32 5.36
CA THR A 85 0.38 -14.99 5.21
C THR A 85 0.33 -14.65 3.73
N LYS A 86 -0.18 -13.46 3.40
CA LYS A 86 -0.30 -12.98 2.03
C LYS A 86 0.30 -11.60 1.90
N THR A 87 0.79 -11.30 0.71
CA THR A 87 1.23 -9.94 0.40
C THR A 87 0.05 -9.13 -0.13
N ALA A 88 0.05 -7.83 0.14
CA ALA A 88 -0.94 -6.94 -0.44
C ALA A 88 -0.72 -6.79 -1.94
N SER A 89 -1.75 -6.35 -2.65
CA SER A 89 -1.77 -6.33 -4.11
C SER A 89 -0.76 -5.38 -4.75
N SER A 90 -0.28 -4.38 -4.02
CA SER A 90 0.62 -3.35 -4.57
C SER A 90 1.71 -3.04 -3.58
N ALA A 91 2.93 -2.88 -4.10
CA ALA A 91 4.03 -2.34 -3.31
C ALA A 91 3.88 -0.81 -3.25
N ILE A 92 4.46 -0.22 -2.20
CA ILE A 92 4.36 1.20 -1.93
C ILE A 92 5.75 1.79 -1.86
N ILE A 93 5.95 2.93 -2.52
CA ILE A 93 7.19 3.70 -2.33
C ILE A 93 6.92 4.72 -1.24
N TYR A 94 7.74 4.71 -0.19
CA TYR A 94 7.59 5.68 0.88
C TYR A 94 7.94 7.07 0.38
N GLN A 95 7.01 7.99 0.58
CA GLN A 95 7.17 9.39 0.23
C GLN A 95 6.58 10.20 1.37
N ALA A 96 7.42 10.99 2.03
CA ALA A 96 6.99 11.75 3.21
C ALA A 96 6.00 12.86 2.86
N SER A 97 6.15 13.45 1.70
CA SER A 97 5.34 14.61 1.29
C SER A 97 5.04 14.53 -0.21
N PRO A 98 3.81 14.81 -0.63
CA PRO A 98 2.65 15.11 0.21
C PRO A 98 2.19 13.89 1.01
N ALA A 99 1.42 14.13 2.07
CA ALA A 99 0.91 13.05 2.92
C ALA A 99 -0.20 12.30 2.18
N ILE A 100 0.10 11.08 1.79
CA ILE A 100 -0.84 10.20 1.08
C ILE A 100 -0.97 8.91 1.88
N THR A 101 -2.21 8.44 2.05
CA THR A 101 -2.50 7.18 2.71
C THR A 101 -2.81 6.13 1.65
N ALA A 102 -2.12 4.99 1.72
CA ALA A 102 -2.47 3.81 0.94
C ALA A 102 -3.35 2.92 1.81
N SER A 103 -4.58 2.71 1.38
CA SER A 103 -5.54 1.89 2.13
C SER A 103 -5.79 0.59 1.39
N PHE A 104 -5.58 -0.51 2.09
CA PHE A 104 -5.86 -1.85 1.58
C PHE A 104 -7.07 -2.42 2.27
N THR A 105 -7.85 -3.22 1.56
CA THR A 105 -8.98 -3.94 2.14
C THR A 105 -8.78 -5.42 1.93
N CYS A 106 -8.86 -6.19 3.02
CA CYS A 106 -8.69 -7.64 2.98
C CYS A 106 -10.05 -8.32 3.05
N LYS A 107 -10.26 -9.30 2.17
CA LYS A 107 -11.49 -10.09 2.10
C LYS A 107 -11.14 -11.55 1.88
N GLY A 108 -12.00 -12.44 2.38
CA GLY A 108 -11.84 -13.87 2.18
C GLY A 108 -11.84 -14.66 3.46
N THR A 109 -11.18 -15.81 3.41
CA THR A 109 -11.11 -16.75 4.53
C THR A 109 -9.67 -16.91 4.99
N THR A 110 -9.48 -17.56 6.13
CA THR A 110 -8.18 -17.72 6.81
C THR A 110 -7.04 -18.18 5.91
N PHE A 111 -7.34 -19.07 4.96
CA PHE A 111 -6.31 -19.61 4.06
C PHE A 111 -6.43 -19.09 2.63
N ASN A 112 -7.52 -18.40 2.31
CA ASN A 112 -7.75 -17.93 0.95
C ASN A 112 -8.34 -16.51 1.01
N PHE A 113 -7.46 -15.54 1.19
CA PHE A 113 -7.87 -14.14 1.24
C PHE A 113 -6.96 -13.30 0.36
N SER A 114 -7.39 -12.09 0.06
CA SER A 114 -6.58 -11.11 -0.66
C SER A 114 -6.77 -9.74 -0.04
N CYS A 115 -5.74 -8.92 -0.15
CA CYS A 115 -5.74 -7.55 0.36
C CYS A 115 -5.39 -6.62 -0.79
N ASN A 116 -6.34 -5.82 -1.22
CA ASN A 116 -6.20 -5.00 -2.42
C ASN A 116 -6.21 -3.52 -2.08
N LEU A 117 -5.36 -2.78 -2.78
CA LEU A 117 -5.32 -1.33 -2.65
C LEU A 117 -6.66 -0.75 -3.10
N ASN A 118 -7.20 0.17 -2.30
CA ASN A 118 -8.40 0.90 -2.67
C ASN A 118 -8.00 1.98 -3.69
N GLY A 119 -8.12 1.62 -4.97
CA GLY A 119 -7.65 2.48 -6.06
C GLY A 119 -8.37 3.79 -6.15
N GLN A 120 -9.69 3.80 -5.93
CA GLN A 120 -10.48 5.04 -5.99
C GLN A 120 -10.04 6.01 -4.91
N ALA A 121 -9.87 5.55 -3.69
CA ALA A 121 -9.42 6.40 -2.59
C ALA A 121 -8.00 6.92 -2.83
N TYR A 122 -7.14 6.09 -3.40
CA TYR A 122 -5.79 6.50 -3.73
C TYR A 122 -5.78 7.60 -4.78
N LEU A 123 -6.57 7.44 -5.84
CA LEU A 123 -6.67 8.43 -6.92
C LEU A 123 -7.23 9.77 -6.41
N GLU A 124 -8.17 9.72 -5.48
CA GLU A 124 -8.70 10.95 -4.87
C GLU A 124 -7.61 11.75 -4.18
N GLN A 125 -6.71 11.07 -3.48
CA GLN A 125 -5.61 11.74 -2.81
C GLN A 125 -4.61 12.31 -3.81
N LEU A 126 -4.31 11.60 -4.89
CA LEU A 126 -3.45 12.12 -5.94
C LEU A 126 -4.03 13.38 -6.55
N GLU A 127 -5.32 13.39 -6.82
CA GLU A 127 -5.98 14.58 -7.36
C GLU A 127 -5.90 15.73 -6.37
N MET A 128 -6.18 15.46 -5.10
CA MET A 128 -6.17 16.49 -4.05
C MET A 128 -4.82 17.18 -3.95
N HIS A 129 -3.74 16.45 -4.21
CA HIS A 129 -2.38 16.98 -4.15
C HIS A 129 -1.84 17.45 -5.50
N GLY A 130 -2.67 17.49 -6.54
CA GLY A 130 -2.25 17.96 -7.87
C GLY A 130 -1.32 17.02 -8.61
N MET A 131 -1.28 15.76 -8.23
CA MET A 131 -0.41 14.76 -8.84
C MET A 131 -1.08 14.13 -10.05
N HIS A 132 -1.33 14.93 -11.08
CA HIS A 132 -2.14 14.50 -12.22
C HIS A 132 -1.46 13.44 -13.09
N ALA A 133 -0.15 13.56 -13.30
CA ALA A 133 0.59 12.58 -14.09
C ALA A 133 0.56 11.21 -13.43
N GLU A 134 0.77 11.17 -12.11
CA GLU A 134 0.71 9.94 -11.34
C GLU A 134 -0.70 9.36 -11.33
N LEU A 135 -1.71 10.23 -11.23
CA LEU A 135 -3.10 9.81 -11.25
C LEU A 135 -3.43 9.14 -12.58
N GLU A 136 -3.08 9.77 -13.69
CA GLU A 136 -3.36 9.23 -15.02
C GLU A 136 -2.64 7.89 -15.23
N ALA A 137 -1.38 7.82 -14.82
CA ALA A 137 -0.60 6.58 -14.97
C ALA A 137 -1.21 5.45 -14.14
N PHE A 138 -1.57 5.71 -12.91
CA PHE A 138 -2.16 4.70 -12.03
C PHE A 138 -3.51 4.23 -12.56
N ALA A 139 -4.37 5.17 -12.96
CA ALA A 139 -5.70 4.84 -13.48
C ALA A 139 -5.60 3.98 -14.74
N ALA A 140 -4.71 4.34 -15.66
CA ALA A 140 -4.49 3.57 -16.89
C ALA A 140 -3.96 2.18 -16.59
N GLU A 141 -3.01 2.08 -15.68
CA GLU A 141 -2.41 0.81 -15.29
C GLU A 141 -3.44 -0.18 -14.74
N HIS A 142 -4.38 0.32 -13.94
CA HIS A 142 -5.35 -0.51 -13.23
C HIS A 142 -6.72 -0.53 -13.92
N GLY A 143 -6.85 0.09 -15.10
CA GLY A 143 -8.10 0.10 -15.85
C GLY A 143 -9.21 0.84 -15.13
N ILE A 144 -8.88 1.88 -14.36
CA ILE A 144 -9.86 2.64 -13.60
C ILE A 144 -10.24 3.89 -14.37
N VAL A 145 -11.55 4.12 -14.54
CA VAL A 145 -12.07 5.39 -15.04
C VAL A 145 -12.35 6.24 -13.82
N TYR A 146 -11.45 7.17 -13.54
CA TYR A 146 -11.54 7.97 -12.32
C TYR A 146 -12.57 9.07 -12.46
N GLN A 147 -13.44 9.16 -11.45
CA GLN A 147 -14.44 10.23 -11.38
C GLN A 147 -14.04 11.17 -10.25
N SER A 148 -13.70 12.41 -10.62
CA SER A 148 -13.30 13.42 -9.66
C SER A 148 -14.46 13.79 -8.74
N LYS A 149 -14.18 13.86 -7.44
CA LYS A 149 -15.12 14.39 -6.45
C LYS A 149 -15.01 15.91 -6.33
N PHE A 150 -14.00 16.49 -6.95
CA PHE A 150 -13.69 17.91 -6.78
C PHE A 150 -14.12 18.74 -7.98
N LEU A 151 -14.48 18.09 -9.09
CA LEU A 151 -14.95 18.77 -10.31
C LEU A 151 -16.47 18.60 -10.40
N GLN A 152 -17.17 19.39 -9.64
CA GLN A 152 -18.64 19.37 -9.64
C GLN A 152 -19.18 20.59 -10.33
#